data_ae9c7ba15cc9435dfe983df18ddbd8a6
#
_entry.id   ae9c7ba15cc9435dfe983df18ddbd8a6
#
_cell.length_a   1.000
_cell.length_b   1.000
_cell.length_c   1.000
_cell.angle_alpha   90.00
_cell.angle_beta   90.00
_cell.angle_gamma   90.00
#
_symmetry.space_group_name_H-M   'P 1'
#
loop_
_entity.id
_entity.type
_entity.pdbx_description
1 polymer ?
#
loop_
_entity_poly.entity_id
_entity_poly.type
_entity_poly.pdbx_seq_one_letter_code
_entity_poly.pdbx_strand_id
1 'polypeptide(L)'
;EIASVANSVLQRMIRRGVIEEGKLRAVYRSPTFPTTGYGHAHNLHPELVAKIKSAFFTWDFDDDPLYKKEFAKADRFIGIRHMNDWAVIRQIDKANGVSYDCK
;
A
#
# COMPACT_ATOMS: atom_id res chain seq x y z
N GLU A 1 -5.61 -21.25 16.42
CA GLU A 1 -5.01 -19.92 16.64
C GLU A 1 -5.37 -19.00 15.47
N ILE A 2 -5.66 -17.73 15.75
CA ILE A 2 -6.04 -16.74 14.72
C ILE A 2 -5.03 -15.58 14.80
N ALA A 3 -4.53 -15.13 13.65
CA ALA A 3 -3.64 -14.00 13.55
C ALA A 3 -4.10 -13.03 12.45
N SER A 4 -3.92 -11.73 12.68
CA SER A 4 -4.11 -10.71 11.67
C SER A 4 -2.79 -10.42 10.96
N VAL A 5 -2.80 -10.40 9.64
CA VAL A 5 -1.60 -10.17 8.84
C VAL A 5 -1.90 -9.37 7.57
N ALA A 6 -0.99 -8.49 7.19
CA ALA A 6 -1.08 -7.81 5.90
C ALA A 6 -0.83 -8.81 4.75
N ASN A 7 -1.72 -8.82 3.76
CA ASN A 7 -1.65 -9.76 2.64
C ASN A 7 -0.30 -9.71 1.90
N SER A 8 0.28 -8.53 1.71
CA SER A 8 1.59 -8.35 1.08
C SER A 8 2.72 -9.02 1.86
N VAL A 9 2.66 -8.96 3.21
CA VAL A 9 3.63 -9.61 4.10
C VAL A 9 3.46 -11.13 4.02
N LEU A 10 2.22 -11.63 4.10
CA LEU A 10 1.93 -13.06 4.01
C LEU A 10 2.45 -13.65 2.69
N GLN A 11 2.14 -13.02 1.56
CA GLN A 11 2.61 -13.47 0.24
C GLN A 11 4.14 -13.49 0.13
N ARG A 12 4.82 -12.53 0.75
CA ARG A 12 6.28 -12.51 0.80
C ARG A 12 6.84 -13.64 1.65
N MET A 13 6.23 -13.94 2.80
CA MET A 13 6.64 -15.05 3.66
C MET A 13 6.46 -16.42 2.98
N ILE A 14 5.36 -16.61 2.25
CA ILE A 14 5.12 -17.83 1.45
C ILE A 14 6.19 -17.96 0.36
N ARG A 15 6.46 -16.90 -0.41
CA ARG A 15 7.50 -16.93 -1.47
C ARG A 15 8.91 -17.23 -0.93
N ARG A 16 9.19 -16.81 0.30
CA ARG A 16 10.48 -17.09 0.97
C ARG A 16 10.52 -18.46 1.66
N GLY A 17 9.45 -19.24 1.58
CA GLY A 17 9.39 -20.57 2.22
C GLY A 17 9.32 -20.55 3.74
N VAL A 18 9.05 -19.37 4.35
CA VAL A 18 8.91 -19.22 5.82
C VAL A 18 7.60 -19.84 6.29
N ILE A 19 6.57 -19.76 5.44
CA ILE A 19 5.23 -20.29 5.71
C ILE A 19 4.79 -21.14 4.51
N GLU A 20 4.24 -22.31 4.78
CA GLU A 20 3.61 -23.16 3.78
C GLU A 20 2.16 -22.72 3.58
N GLU A 21 1.79 -22.35 2.36
CA GLU A 21 0.46 -21.83 2.03
C GLU A 21 -0.66 -22.80 2.45
N GLY A 22 -0.46 -24.09 2.25
CA GLY A 22 -1.44 -25.14 2.57
C GLY A 22 -1.73 -25.30 4.08
N LYS A 23 -0.91 -24.71 4.96
CA LYS A 23 -1.13 -24.73 6.42
C LYS A 23 -1.97 -23.55 6.92
N LEU A 24 -2.35 -22.63 6.04
CA LEU A 24 -3.07 -21.43 6.38
C LEU A 24 -4.47 -21.43 5.78
N ARG A 25 -5.42 -20.93 6.57
CA ARG A 25 -6.79 -20.68 6.11
C ARG A 25 -7.18 -19.24 6.38
N ALA A 26 -7.49 -18.49 5.33
CA ALA A 26 -8.05 -17.16 5.49
C ALA A 26 -9.52 -17.29 5.96
N VAL A 27 -9.79 -16.84 7.18
CA VAL A 27 -11.14 -16.82 7.77
C VAL A 27 -11.89 -15.52 7.46
N TYR A 28 -11.15 -14.45 7.18
CA TYR A 28 -11.69 -13.14 6.77
C TYR A 28 -10.71 -12.41 5.87
N ARG A 29 -11.23 -11.66 4.91
CA ARG A 29 -10.45 -10.73 4.07
C ARG A 29 -11.11 -9.36 4.11
N SER A 30 -10.37 -8.35 4.54
CA SER A 30 -10.85 -6.97 4.52
C SER A 30 -10.97 -6.44 3.08
N PRO A 31 -11.74 -5.37 2.86
CA PRO A 31 -11.60 -4.56 1.65
C PRO A 31 -10.14 -4.08 1.49
N THR A 32 -9.73 -3.91 0.25
CA THR A 32 -8.37 -3.44 -0.07
C THR A 32 -8.25 -1.94 0.16
N PHE A 33 -7.07 -1.52 0.60
CA PHE A 33 -6.70 -0.10 0.74
C PHE A 33 -5.20 0.06 0.42
N PRO A 34 -4.75 1.27 0.06
CA PRO A 34 -3.34 1.51 -0.19
C PRO A 34 -2.50 1.25 1.07
N THR A 35 -1.45 0.45 0.96
CA THR A 35 -0.55 0.14 2.08
C THR A 35 0.48 1.24 2.30
N THR A 36 0.82 1.97 1.25
CA THR A 36 1.80 3.06 1.27
C THR A 36 1.31 4.17 0.35
N GLY A 37 1.41 5.39 0.80
CA GLY A 37 1.12 6.59 0.01
C GLY A 37 2.31 7.55 0.06
N TYR A 38 2.71 8.09 -1.08
CA TYR A 38 3.66 9.18 -1.18
C TYR A 38 2.89 10.48 -1.34
N GLY A 39 3.21 11.46 -0.52
CA GLY A 39 2.63 12.79 -0.57
C GLY A 39 3.72 13.84 -0.79
N HIS A 40 3.34 14.99 -1.30
CA HIS A 40 4.21 16.16 -1.36
C HIS A 40 3.65 17.27 -0.47
N ALA A 41 4.52 18.16 0.01
CA ALA A 41 4.09 19.33 0.75
C ALA A 41 3.23 20.24 -0.14
N HIS A 42 2.19 20.82 0.44
CA HIS A 42 1.23 21.66 -0.31
C HIS A 42 1.83 22.94 -0.87
N ASN A 43 2.92 23.42 -0.28
CA ASN A 43 3.62 24.66 -0.66
C ASN A 43 4.79 24.47 -1.62
N LEU A 44 4.97 23.28 -2.19
CA LEU A 44 5.95 23.06 -3.25
C LEU A 44 5.57 23.80 -4.53
N HIS A 45 6.59 24.30 -5.24
CA HIS A 45 6.36 24.96 -6.53
C HIS A 45 5.66 24.03 -7.52
N PRO A 46 4.62 24.50 -8.25
CA PRO A 46 3.80 23.64 -9.11
C PRO A 46 4.59 22.86 -10.16
N GLU A 47 5.62 23.46 -10.75
CA GLU A 47 6.49 22.78 -11.73
C GLU A 47 7.26 21.61 -11.10
N LEU A 48 7.74 21.78 -9.86
CA LEU A 48 8.43 20.72 -9.15
C LEU A 48 7.45 19.57 -8.83
N VAL A 49 6.24 19.88 -8.41
CA VAL A 49 5.17 18.89 -8.19
C VAL A 49 4.89 18.12 -9.48
N ALA A 50 4.77 18.81 -10.61
CA ALA A 50 4.54 18.18 -11.91
C ALA A 50 5.68 17.21 -12.29
N LYS A 51 6.95 17.63 -12.10
CA LYS A 51 8.13 16.81 -12.38
C LYS A 51 8.18 15.56 -11.47
N ILE A 52 7.91 15.73 -10.16
CA ILE A 52 7.86 14.61 -9.21
C ILE A 52 6.76 13.62 -9.61
N LYS A 53 5.56 14.09 -9.88
CA LYS A 53 4.45 13.22 -10.32
C LYS A 53 4.78 12.50 -11.62
N SER A 54 5.34 13.20 -12.59
CA SER A 54 5.76 12.59 -13.86
C SER A 54 6.77 11.46 -13.61
N ALA A 55 7.80 11.71 -12.80
CA ALA A 55 8.82 10.70 -12.51
C ALA A 55 8.22 9.43 -11.88
N PHE A 56 7.27 9.58 -10.93
CA PHE A 56 6.60 8.43 -10.31
C PHE A 56 5.69 7.69 -11.30
N PHE A 57 4.88 8.41 -12.09
CA PHE A 57 3.87 7.78 -12.95
C PHE A 57 4.43 7.20 -14.24
N THR A 58 5.62 7.63 -14.67
CA THR A 58 6.31 7.06 -15.84
C THR A 58 7.32 5.98 -15.48
N TRP A 59 7.59 5.77 -14.18
CA TRP A 59 8.52 4.72 -13.78
C TRP A 59 7.88 3.34 -13.94
N ASP A 60 8.55 2.50 -14.71
CA ASP A 60 8.20 1.09 -14.87
C ASP A 60 8.99 0.24 -13.89
N PHE A 61 8.32 -0.60 -13.12
CA PHE A 61 8.96 -1.51 -12.16
C PHE A 61 9.71 -2.64 -12.87
N ASP A 62 9.39 -2.93 -14.11
CA ASP A 62 10.10 -3.93 -14.90
C ASP A 62 11.52 -3.52 -15.27
N ASP A 63 11.81 -2.21 -15.27
CA ASP A 63 13.16 -1.69 -15.51
C ASP A 63 14.11 -1.89 -14.32
N ASP A 64 13.59 -2.22 -13.13
CA ASP A 64 14.38 -2.45 -11.93
C ASP A 64 14.22 -3.90 -11.43
N PRO A 65 15.26 -4.75 -11.58
CA PRO A 65 15.21 -6.16 -11.16
C PRO A 65 14.86 -6.37 -9.69
N LEU A 66 15.24 -5.43 -8.81
CA LEU A 66 14.93 -5.49 -7.38
C LEU A 66 13.43 -5.27 -7.14
N TYR A 67 12.87 -4.23 -7.76
CA TYR A 67 11.43 -3.92 -7.65
C TYR A 67 10.58 -5.02 -8.28
N LYS A 68 10.95 -5.51 -9.45
CA LYS A 68 10.29 -6.64 -10.09
C LYS A 68 10.25 -7.88 -9.18
N LYS A 69 11.34 -8.17 -8.48
CA LYS A 69 11.44 -9.31 -7.55
C LYS A 69 10.59 -9.11 -6.30
N GLU A 70 10.63 -7.94 -5.70
CA GLU A 70 9.93 -7.66 -4.43
C GLU A 70 8.44 -7.36 -4.63
N PHE A 71 8.06 -6.78 -5.75
CA PHE A 71 6.69 -6.35 -6.06
C PHE A 71 6.10 -7.09 -7.28
N ALA A 72 6.31 -8.38 -7.38
CA ALA A 72 6.05 -9.25 -8.53
C ALA A 72 4.67 -9.14 -9.22
N LYS A 73 3.74 -8.33 -8.71
CA LYS A 73 2.42 -8.07 -9.30
C LYS A 73 2.10 -6.58 -9.44
N ALA A 74 3.04 -5.72 -9.06
CA ALA A 74 2.91 -4.28 -9.25
C ALA A 74 3.73 -3.88 -10.49
N ASP A 75 3.14 -3.08 -11.35
CA ASP A 75 3.74 -2.61 -12.60
C ASP A 75 3.99 -1.10 -12.58
N ARG A 76 3.22 -0.34 -11.80
CA ARG A 76 3.31 1.13 -11.79
C ARG A 76 2.80 1.75 -10.51
N PHE A 77 3.17 3.01 -10.30
CA PHE A 77 2.52 3.87 -9.33
C PHE A 77 1.19 4.38 -9.85
N ILE A 78 0.20 4.48 -8.98
CA ILE A 78 -1.12 5.02 -9.30
C ILE A 78 -1.44 6.23 -8.43
N GLY A 79 -2.23 7.16 -8.96
CA GLY A 79 -2.76 8.27 -8.18
C GLY A 79 -3.78 7.78 -7.18
N ILE A 80 -3.64 8.21 -5.92
CA ILE A 80 -4.59 7.91 -4.85
C ILE A 80 -5.18 9.19 -4.28
N ARG A 81 -6.42 9.10 -3.81
CA ARG A 81 -7.12 10.18 -3.11
C ARG A 81 -7.45 9.75 -1.70
N HIS A 82 -6.91 10.46 -0.71
CA HIS A 82 -7.10 10.13 0.70
C HIS A 82 -8.58 9.93 1.08
N MET A 83 -9.47 10.79 0.56
CA MET A 83 -10.89 10.72 0.90
C MET A 83 -11.58 9.43 0.41
N ASN A 84 -11.15 8.88 -0.72
CA ASN A 84 -11.77 7.71 -1.34
C ASN A 84 -11.03 6.42 -0.99
N ASP A 85 -9.72 6.39 -1.26
CA ASP A 85 -8.96 5.16 -1.23
C ASP A 85 -8.62 4.70 0.20
N TRP A 86 -8.65 5.63 1.17
CA TRP A 86 -8.44 5.34 2.60
C TRP A 86 -9.74 5.34 3.42
N ALA A 87 -10.91 5.30 2.76
CA ALA A 87 -12.21 5.29 3.43
C ALA A 87 -12.36 4.13 4.41
N VAL A 88 -11.85 2.95 4.06
CA VAL A 88 -11.89 1.75 4.92
C VAL A 88 -11.15 2.01 6.23
N ILE A 89 -9.97 2.62 6.18
CA ILE A 89 -9.19 2.93 7.39
C ILE A 89 -9.95 3.91 8.27
N ARG A 90 -10.53 4.98 7.69
CA ARG A 90 -11.34 5.93 8.47
C ARG A 90 -12.56 5.30 9.12
N GLN A 91 -13.19 4.32 8.46
CA GLN A 91 -14.30 3.57 9.05
C GLN A 91 -13.85 2.72 10.25
N ILE A 92 -12.69 2.08 10.13
CA ILE A 92 -12.09 1.29 11.22
C ILE A 92 -11.75 2.22 12.40
N ASP A 93 -11.08 3.33 12.13
CA ASP A 93 -10.71 4.32 13.15
C ASP A 93 -11.94 4.85 13.88
N LYS A 94 -12.98 5.24 13.12
CA LYS A 94 -14.24 5.69 13.71
C LYS A 94 -14.90 4.62 14.57
N ALA A 95 -14.92 3.38 14.13
CA ALA A 95 -15.51 2.27 14.88
C ALA A 95 -14.75 1.97 16.18
N ASN A 96 -13.44 2.26 16.21
CA ASN A 96 -12.58 2.07 17.39
C ASN A 96 -12.38 3.36 18.21
N GLY A 97 -13.09 4.44 17.91
CA GLY A 97 -12.96 5.70 18.62
C GLY A 97 -11.59 6.37 18.50
N VAL A 98 -10.84 6.03 17.43
CA VAL A 98 -9.53 6.65 17.17
C VAL A 98 -9.74 8.06 16.61
N SER A 99 -9.13 9.05 17.23
CA SER A 99 -9.08 10.43 16.77
C SER A 99 -7.64 10.85 16.53
N TYR A 100 -7.39 11.53 15.42
CA TYR A 100 -6.09 12.11 15.09
C TYR A 100 -6.17 13.62 15.28
N ASP A 101 -5.57 14.10 16.36
CA ASP A 101 -5.42 15.54 16.58
C ASP A 101 -4.15 16.01 15.84
N CYS A 102 -4.33 16.80 14.80
CA CYS A 102 -3.24 17.56 14.19
C CYS A 102 -2.81 18.66 15.19
N LYS A 103 -1.70 18.47 15.85
CA LYS A 103 -1.05 19.52 16.65
C LYS A 103 -0.25 20.45 15.76
#